data_87be391687d9468e7a861862d82101c6
#
_entry.id   87be391687d9468e7a861862d82101c6
#
_cell.length_a   1.000
_cell.length_b   1.000
_cell.length_c   1.000
_cell.angle_alpha   90.00
_cell.angle_beta   90.00
_cell.angle_gamma   90.00
#
_symmetry.space_group_name_H-M   'P 1'
#
loop_
_entity.id
_entity.type
_entity.pdbx_description
1 polymer ?
#
loop_
_entity_poly.entity_id
_entity_poly.type
_entity_poly.pdbx_seq_one_letter_code
_entity_poly.pdbx_strand_id
1 'polypeptide(L)'
;LLLILPAHHPMVSLGIKKESCKYPWMDLRNLKDEPFLFQIPGQRTQQTVDLLFKSCGITPIVKLQTSNIAAKVQLVAKGYGCGFVTETHLKHIQPPPDIACFSVGPDTCTTVDFVAAYRRGSYLPYHAQEYIKIVKDFT
;
A
#
# COMPACT_ATOMS: atom_id res chain seq x y z
N LEU A 1 4.53 -0.41 -1.18
CA LEU A 1 3.19 -0.82 -0.76
C LEU A 1 3.23 -1.31 0.68
N LEU A 2 2.27 -0.86 1.49
CA LEU A 2 2.15 -1.26 2.89
C LEU A 2 0.78 -1.88 3.14
N LEU A 3 0.76 -2.92 3.95
CA LEU A 3 -0.43 -3.44 4.60
C LEU A 3 -0.68 -2.61 5.86
N ILE A 4 -1.91 -2.22 6.10
CA ILE A 4 -2.34 -1.52 7.30
C ILE A 4 -3.39 -2.33 8.05
N LEU A 5 -3.23 -2.41 9.36
CA LEU A 5 -4.11 -3.09 10.31
C LEU A 5 -4.51 -2.10 11.42
N PRO A 6 -5.64 -2.31 12.10
CA PRO A 6 -5.88 -1.64 13.38
C PRO A 6 -4.73 -1.93 14.36
N ALA A 7 -4.25 -0.95 15.10
CA ALA A 7 -3.10 -1.13 15.99
C ALA A 7 -3.31 -2.21 17.08
N HIS A 8 -4.57 -2.41 17.48
CA HIS A 8 -4.97 -3.44 18.47
C HIS A 8 -5.34 -4.80 17.86
N HIS A 9 -5.15 -4.97 16.55
CA HIS A 9 -5.50 -6.23 15.89
C HIS A 9 -4.61 -7.39 16.39
N PRO A 10 -5.16 -8.57 16.69
CA PRO A 10 -4.37 -9.70 17.23
C PRO A 10 -3.18 -10.09 16.36
N MET A 11 -3.32 -9.98 15.03
CA MET A 11 -2.27 -10.36 14.07
C MET A 11 -1.09 -9.37 14.04
N VAL A 12 -1.18 -8.21 14.69
CA VAL A 12 -0.06 -7.24 14.78
C VAL A 12 1.19 -7.88 15.40
N SER A 13 1.01 -8.78 16.37
CA SER A 13 2.10 -9.50 17.03
C SER A 13 2.86 -10.47 16.11
N LEU A 14 2.29 -10.84 14.97
CA LEU A 14 2.92 -11.74 13.99
C LEU A 14 3.88 -11.02 13.02
N GLY A 15 4.04 -9.72 13.13
CA GLY A 15 4.98 -8.95 12.34
C GLY A 15 6.43 -9.34 12.63
N ILE A 16 7.19 -9.65 11.59
CA ILE A 16 8.59 -10.10 11.68
C ILE A 16 9.51 -8.98 11.22
N LYS A 17 10.49 -8.61 12.04
CA LYS A 17 11.52 -7.63 11.63
C LYS A 17 12.46 -8.29 10.61
N LYS A 18 12.55 -7.72 9.41
CA LYS A 18 13.51 -8.10 8.36
C LYS A 18 14.41 -6.91 8.06
N GLU A 19 15.72 -7.13 7.89
CA GLU A 19 16.68 -6.08 7.56
C GLU A 19 16.40 -5.40 6.22
N SER A 20 15.85 -6.15 5.27
CA SER A 20 15.46 -5.64 3.94
C SER A 20 14.20 -4.79 3.93
N CYS A 21 13.46 -4.69 5.04
CA CYS A 21 12.18 -4.01 5.11
C CYS A 21 12.20 -2.89 6.16
N LYS A 22 11.71 -1.71 5.78
CA LYS A 22 11.57 -0.57 6.68
C LYS A 22 10.53 -0.79 7.78
N TYR A 23 9.45 -1.50 7.45
CA TYR A 23 8.38 -1.88 8.39
C TYR A 23 8.47 -3.38 8.69
N PRO A 24 7.95 -3.85 9.84
CA PRO A 24 7.85 -5.28 10.10
C PRO A 24 7.18 -5.99 8.93
N TRP A 25 7.66 -7.14 8.55
CA TRP A 25 7.10 -7.93 7.46
C TRP A 25 5.95 -8.80 7.97
N MET A 26 4.86 -8.86 7.22
CA MET A 26 3.70 -9.70 7.52
C MET A 26 3.47 -10.71 6.41
N ASP A 27 3.34 -11.99 6.78
CA ASP A 27 2.85 -13.00 5.86
C ASP A 27 1.35 -12.80 5.63
N LEU A 28 0.97 -12.53 4.40
CA LEU A 28 -0.43 -12.28 4.04
C LEU A 28 -1.35 -13.48 4.32
N ARG A 29 -0.79 -14.70 4.36
CA ARG A 29 -1.52 -15.93 4.69
C ARG A 29 -2.09 -15.92 6.11
N ASN A 30 -1.50 -15.19 7.03
CA ASN A 30 -2.02 -15.01 8.38
C ASN A 30 -3.35 -14.23 8.41
N LEU A 31 -3.68 -13.52 7.33
CA LEU A 31 -4.86 -12.66 7.24
C LEU A 31 -5.91 -13.21 6.25
N LYS A 32 -5.83 -14.50 5.91
CA LYS A 32 -6.73 -15.13 4.93
C LYS A 32 -8.22 -15.05 5.28
N ASP A 33 -8.53 -15.01 6.57
CA ASP A 33 -9.90 -14.98 7.11
C ASP A 33 -10.33 -13.55 7.52
N GLU A 34 -9.47 -12.56 7.33
CA GLU A 34 -9.75 -11.18 7.71
C GLU A 34 -10.45 -10.40 6.57
N PRO A 35 -11.36 -9.46 6.91
CA PRO A 35 -12.00 -8.61 5.92
C PRO A 35 -11.04 -7.52 5.42
N PHE A 36 -11.07 -7.28 4.11
CA PHE A 36 -10.26 -6.26 3.46
C PHE A 36 -11.09 -5.10 2.93
N LEU A 37 -10.50 -3.91 3.04
CA LEU A 37 -10.98 -2.67 2.44
C LEU A 37 -10.08 -2.36 1.23
N PHE A 38 -10.60 -2.55 0.03
CA PHE A 38 -9.84 -2.42 -1.22
C PHE A 38 -10.08 -1.07 -1.90
N GLN A 39 -9.21 -0.76 -2.82
CA GLN A 39 -9.48 0.27 -3.82
C GLN A 39 -10.40 -0.29 -4.91
N ILE A 40 -11.05 0.61 -5.64
CA ILE A 40 -11.88 0.22 -6.79
C ILE A 40 -11.01 -0.48 -7.85
N PRO A 41 -11.57 -1.44 -8.59
CA PRO A 41 -10.87 -2.12 -9.66
C PRO A 41 -10.29 -1.16 -10.70
N GLY A 42 -9.16 -1.53 -11.29
CA GLY A 42 -8.48 -0.73 -12.32
C GLY A 42 -7.44 0.26 -11.79
N GLN A 43 -7.42 0.56 -10.51
CA GLN A 43 -6.33 1.35 -9.94
C GLN A 43 -5.04 0.53 -9.82
N ARG A 44 -3.90 1.14 -10.19
CA ARG A 44 -2.60 0.45 -10.21
C ARG A 44 -2.23 -0.20 -8.88
N THR A 45 -2.49 0.46 -7.77
CA THR A 45 -2.25 -0.10 -6.44
C THR A 45 -3.09 -1.34 -6.19
N GLN A 46 -4.37 -1.34 -6.63
CA GLN A 46 -5.23 -2.52 -6.50
C GLN A 46 -4.75 -3.68 -7.36
N GLN A 47 -4.28 -3.42 -8.59
CA GLN A 47 -3.70 -4.47 -9.44
C GLN A 47 -2.49 -5.14 -8.77
N THR A 48 -1.63 -4.35 -8.11
CA THR A 48 -0.49 -4.89 -7.35
C THR A 48 -0.97 -5.75 -6.17
N VAL A 49 -2.01 -5.32 -5.47
CA VAL A 49 -2.63 -6.08 -4.37
C VAL A 49 -3.23 -7.39 -4.87
N ASP A 50 -3.94 -7.37 -6.00
CA ASP A 50 -4.54 -8.56 -6.61
C ASP A 50 -3.47 -9.60 -6.99
N LEU A 51 -2.36 -9.14 -7.57
CA LEU A 51 -1.21 -10.01 -7.89
C LEU A 51 -0.58 -10.60 -6.62
N LEU A 52 -0.48 -9.82 -5.55
CA LEU A 52 0.05 -10.27 -4.27
C LEU A 52 -0.83 -11.40 -3.68
N PHE A 53 -2.14 -11.22 -3.64
CA PHE A 53 -3.07 -12.26 -3.18
C PHE A 53 -2.98 -13.53 -4.04
N LYS A 54 -2.92 -13.35 -5.36
CA LYS A 54 -2.76 -14.46 -6.31
C LYS A 54 -1.46 -15.24 -6.07
N SER A 55 -0.34 -14.55 -5.83
CA SER A 55 0.96 -15.18 -5.55
C SER A 55 0.95 -15.99 -4.25
N CYS A 56 0.17 -15.56 -3.27
CA CYS A 56 -0.01 -16.28 -2.00
C CYS A 56 -1.06 -17.39 -2.06
N GLY A 57 -1.80 -17.53 -3.16
CA GLY A 57 -2.88 -18.51 -3.30
C GLY A 57 -4.09 -18.23 -2.41
N ILE A 58 -4.35 -16.96 -2.06
CA ILE A 58 -5.41 -16.56 -1.15
C ILE A 58 -6.50 -15.80 -1.91
N THR A 59 -7.75 -16.11 -1.62
CA THR A 59 -8.90 -15.32 -2.05
C THR A 59 -9.29 -14.36 -0.94
N PRO A 60 -9.15 -13.02 -1.13
CA PRO A 60 -9.47 -12.05 -0.09
C PRO A 60 -10.96 -11.94 0.17
N ILE A 61 -11.34 -11.72 1.43
CA ILE A 61 -12.71 -11.36 1.82
C ILE A 61 -12.84 -9.84 1.68
N VAL A 62 -13.46 -9.38 0.58
CA VAL A 62 -13.62 -7.95 0.30
C VAL A 62 -14.88 -7.42 0.96
N LYS A 63 -14.72 -6.56 1.97
CA LYS A 63 -15.84 -5.95 2.72
C LYS A 63 -16.31 -4.64 2.10
N LEU A 64 -15.39 -3.86 1.55
CA LEU A 64 -15.66 -2.55 0.96
C LEU A 64 -14.65 -2.25 -0.15
N GLN A 65 -15.11 -1.54 -1.18
CA GLN A 65 -14.25 -0.95 -2.20
C GLN A 65 -14.50 0.56 -2.25
N THR A 66 -13.41 1.36 -2.26
CA THR A 66 -13.50 2.82 -2.30
C THR A 66 -12.30 3.42 -3.05
N SER A 67 -12.53 4.54 -3.73
CA SER A 67 -11.46 5.35 -4.31
C SER A 67 -10.85 6.33 -3.30
N ASN A 68 -11.51 6.56 -2.17
CA ASN A 68 -11.05 7.50 -1.15
C ASN A 68 -10.07 6.82 -0.17
N ILE A 69 -8.77 7.06 -0.38
CA ILE A 69 -7.71 6.44 0.42
C ILE A 69 -7.76 6.92 1.88
N ALA A 70 -8.02 8.21 2.11
CA ALA A 70 -8.09 8.75 3.47
C ALA A 70 -9.24 8.12 4.27
N ALA A 71 -10.43 8.01 3.66
CA ALA A 71 -11.56 7.31 4.28
C ALA A 71 -11.23 5.84 4.58
N LYS A 72 -10.57 5.14 3.64
CA LYS A 72 -10.15 3.75 3.86
C LYS A 72 -9.22 3.62 5.06
N VAL A 73 -8.21 4.50 5.21
CA VAL A 73 -7.28 4.47 6.34
C VAL A 73 -8.01 4.72 7.66
N GLN A 74 -8.97 5.66 7.69
CA GLN A 74 -9.81 5.92 8.87
C GLN A 74 -10.67 4.70 9.25
N LEU A 75 -11.25 4.02 8.27
CA LEU A 75 -12.03 2.80 8.50
C LEU A 75 -11.16 1.66 9.04
N VAL A 76 -9.93 1.49 8.55
CA VAL A 76 -8.98 0.53 9.13
C VAL A 76 -8.69 0.87 10.59
N ALA A 77 -8.37 2.13 10.90
CA ALA A 77 -8.13 2.57 12.27
C ALA A 77 -9.31 2.28 13.22
N LYS A 78 -10.54 2.34 12.70
CA LYS A 78 -11.77 2.02 13.44
C LYS A 78 -12.06 0.50 13.52
N GLY A 79 -11.20 -0.36 12.98
CA GLY A 79 -11.36 -1.81 13.07
C GLY A 79 -12.33 -2.42 12.07
N TYR A 80 -12.67 -1.74 10.98
CA TYR A 80 -13.58 -2.27 9.97
C TYR A 80 -12.96 -3.33 9.07
N GLY A 81 -11.64 -3.47 9.07
CA GLY A 81 -10.90 -4.47 8.30
C GLY A 81 -9.45 -4.06 8.08
N CYS A 82 -8.76 -4.83 7.25
CA CYS A 82 -7.39 -4.59 6.84
C CYS A 82 -7.35 -3.84 5.49
N GLY A 83 -6.25 -3.20 5.15
CA GLY A 83 -6.17 -2.48 3.89
C GLY A 83 -4.73 -2.33 3.39
N PHE A 84 -4.59 -1.81 2.16
CA PHE A 84 -3.30 -1.51 1.57
C PHE A 84 -3.22 -0.03 1.20
N VAL A 85 -2.02 0.53 1.36
CA VAL A 85 -1.74 1.93 1.05
C VAL A 85 -0.27 2.06 0.61
N THR A 86 0.04 3.06 -0.20
CA THR A 86 1.44 3.38 -0.47
C THR A 86 2.01 4.22 0.66
N GLU A 87 3.29 4.07 0.94
CA GLU A 87 3.98 4.87 1.95
C GLU A 87 3.86 6.38 1.66
N THR A 88 3.92 6.75 0.38
CA THR A 88 3.73 8.14 -0.06
C THR A 88 2.39 8.71 0.38
N HIS A 89 1.30 7.95 0.20
CA HIS A 89 -0.03 8.39 0.67
C HIS A 89 -0.08 8.54 2.19
N LEU A 90 0.51 7.61 2.95
CA LEU A 90 0.55 7.73 4.41
C LEU A 90 1.28 8.99 4.88
N LYS A 91 2.38 9.35 4.25
CA LYS A 91 3.12 10.59 4.59
C LYS A 91 2.25 11.85 4.41
N HIS A 92 1.35 11.85 3.42
CA HIS A 92 0.53 13.03 3.10
C HIS A 92 -0.78 13.14 3.88
N ILE A 93 -1.39 12.01 4.27
CA ILE A 93 -2.72 12.01 4.93
C ILE A 93 -2.65 12.10 6.46
N GLN A 94 -1.47 12.19 7.05
CA GLN A 94 -1.29 12.15 8.52
C GLN A 94 -2.10 10.99 9.13
N PRO A 95 -1.62 9.76 9.04
CA PRO A 95 -2.37 8.59 9.46
C PRO A 95 -2.74 8.68 10.94
N PRO A 96 -3.91 8.18 11.33
CA PRO A 96 -4.28 8.11 12.73
C PRO A 96 -3.29 7.20 13.49
N PRO A 97 -3.06 7.45 14.79
CA PRO A 97 -2.12 6.65 15.59
C PRO A 97 -2.56 5.19 15.77
N ASP A 98 -3.84 4.91 15.53
CA ASP A 98 -4.45 3.61 15.78
C ASP A 98 -4.30 2.63 14.60
N ILE A 99 -3.27 2.78 13.78
CA ILE A 99 -2.93 1.83 12.72
C ILE A 99 -1.51 1.27 12.90
N ALA A 100 -1.34 -0.01 12.57
CA ALA A 100 -0.06 -0.65 12.42
C ALA A 100 0.25 -0.89 10.93
N CYS A 101 1.49 -0.62 10.52
CA CYS A 101 1.94 -0.73 9.13
C CYS A 101 2.93 -1.88 8.98
N PHE A 102 2.76 -2.66 7.91
CA PHE A 102 3.61 -3.81 7.61
C PHE A 102 4.06 -3.81 6.17
N SER A 103 5.28 -4.26 5.96
CA SER A 103 5.76 -4.65 4.64
C SER A 103 5.19 -6.01 4.26
N VAL A 104 4.87 -6.20 2.99
CA VAL A 104 4.29 -7.44 2.45
C VAL A 104 4.99 -7.85 1.16
N GLY A 105 4.99 -9.14 0.87
CA GLY A 105 5.56 -9.72 -0.34
C GLY A 105 6.04 -11.15 -0.08
N PRO A 106 6.22 -11.98 -1.13
CA PRO A 106 6.60 -13.39 -0.94
C PRO A 106 8.01 -13.53 -0.33
N ASP A 107 9.00 -12.80 -0.83
CA ASP A 107 10.39 -12.90 -0.36
C ASP A 107 11.00 -11.56 0.02
N THR A 108 10.53 -10.48 -0.58
CA THR A 108 11.00 -9.11 -0.37
C THR A 108 9.81 -8.16 -0.19
N CYS A 109 10.11 -6.91 0.20
CA CYS A 109 9.08 -5.89 0.31
C CYS A 109 8.52 -5.52 -1.07
N THR A 110 7.20 -5.58 -1.23
CA THR A 110 6.53 -5.14 -2.46
C THR A 110 6.67 -3.63 -2.62
N THR A 111 7.37 -3.20 -3.66
CA THR A 111 7.54 -1.80 -4.02
C THR A 111 6.57 -1.39 -5.12
N VAL A 112 6.24 -0.12 -5.17
CA VAL A 112 5.47 0.50 -6.24
C VAL A 112 6.26 1.69 -6.75
N ASP A 113 6.66 1.66 -8.03
CA ASP A 113 7.46 2.70 -8.61
C ASP A 113 6.62 3.90 -9.04
N PHE A 114 7.07 5.08 -8.69
CA PHE A 114 6.62 6.33 -9.29
C PHE A 114 7.43 6.60 -10.55
N VAL A 115 6.77 6.72 -11.69
CA VAL A 115 7.44 6.94 -12.96
C VAL A 115 6.90 8.19 -13.67
N ALA A 116 7.79 8.98 -14.25
CA ALA A 116 7.44 10.01 -15.21
C ALA A 116 7.64 9.43 -16.63
N ALA A 117 6.55 9.27 -17.37
CA ALA A 117 6.59 8.72 -18.72
C ALA A 117 6.39 9.83 -19.76
N TYR A 118 7.24 9.86 -20.78
CA TYR A 118 7.11 10.76 -21.92
C TYR A 118 7.55 10.06 -23.20
N ARG A 119 7.09 10.56 -24.34
CA ARG A 119 7.37 9.98 -25.66
C ARG A 119 8.87 10.09 -25.98
N ARG A 120 9.48 8.98 -26.38
CA ARG A 120 10.89 8.96 -26.83
C ARG A 120 11.10 9.92 -27.99
N GLY A 121 12.13 10.79 -27.91
CA GLY A 121 12.46 11.77 -28.93
C GLY A 121 11.56 13.01 -28.95
N SER A 122 10.60 13.15 -28.06
CA SER A 122 9.85 14.40 -27.93
C SER A 122 10.67 15.46 -27.20
N TYR A 123 10.50 16.72 -27.63
CA TYR A 123 11.03 17.85 -26.88
C TYR A 123 10.35 17.93 -25.49
N LEU A 124 11.16 17.97 -24.46
CA LEU A 124 10.67 18.14 -23.09
C LEU A 124 10.86 19.62 -22.70
N PRO A 125 9.77 20.42 -22.59
CA PRO A 125 9.85 21.82 -22.23
C PRO A 125 10.53 22.02 -20.86
N TYR A 126 11.16 23.16 -20.63
CA TYR A 126 11.89 23.46 -19.41
C TYR A 126 11.04 23.23 -18.13
N HIS A 127 9.80 23.70 -18.12
CA HIS A 127 8.88 23.51 -17.00
C HIS A 127 8.57 22.03 -16.70
N ALA A 128 8.51 21.17 -17.73
CA ALA A 128 8.32 19.74 -17.53
C ALA A 128 9.58 19.08 -16.95
N GLN A 129 10.77 19.52 -17.37
CA GLN A 129 12.03 19.04 -16.80
C GLN A 129 12.15 19.44 -15.32
N GLU A 130 11.81 20.70 -14.97
CA GLU A 130 11.82 21.16 -13.58
C GLU A 130 10.77 20.42 -12.73
N TYR A 131 9.59 20.16 -13.26
CA TYR A 131 8.57 19.35 -12.58
C TYR A 131 9.09 17.94 -12.26
N ILE A 132 9.75 17.28 -13.21
CA ILE A 132 10.34 15.95 -12.99
C ILE A 132 11.41 15.99 -11.89
N LYS A 133 12.24 17.03 -11.83
CA LYS A 133 13.23 17.21 -10.76
C LYS A 133 12.53 17.32 -9.40
N ILE A 134 11.55 18.21 -9.28
CA ILE A 134 10.78 18.42 -8.06
C ILE A 134 10.16 17.09 -7.59
N VAL A 135 9.52 16.33 -8.50
CA VAL A 135 8.91 15.04 -8.13
C VAL A 135 9.94 14.03 -7.65
N LYS A 136 11.16 14.00 -8.23
CA LYS A 136 12.24 13.12 -7.76
C LYS A 136 12.74 13.47 -6.36
N ASP A 137 12.75 14.75 -6.01
CA ASP A 137 13.19 15.22 -4.70
C ASP A 137 12.13 14.93 -3.60
N PHE A 138 10.87 14.71 -4.02
CA PHE A 138 9.75 14.36 -3.11
C PHE A 138 9.60 12.86 -2.84
N THR A 139 10.24 12.01 -3.59
CA THR A 139 10.18 10.54 -3.44
C THR A 139 11.39 9.97 -2.76
#